data_123278615d8b50c3cd3b397d83ebdcbf
#
_entry.id   123278615d8b50c3cd3b397d83ebdcbf
#
_cell.length_a   1.000
_cell.length_b   1.000
_cell.length_c   1.000
_cell.angle_alpha   90.00
_cell.angle_beta   90.00
_cell.angle_gamma   90.00
#
_symmetry.space_group_name_H-M   'P 1'
#
loop_
_entity.id
_entity.type
_entity.pdbx_description
1 polymer ?
#
loop_
_entity_poly.entity_id
_entity_poly.type
_entity_poly.pdbx_seq_one_letter_code
_entity_poly.pdbx_strand_id
1 'polypeptide(L)'
;MTEERVVLFTDSRYTIHAHATCFPFVEIVETRDELTAAAEIVKDLEIKELGFEDEVTVAYHARMASVFSGISLQSLANFVMELRLIKDETEIAAIKKACSISDQAFHDILDYIKVGQTTELEAATFLDFRMRELGASGVSFDIISAAGERSAMPHATPSDRVISAGDALTLDFGCLYDHYVSDMTRTIYAGHVSDKEREIYETVLKANQALIAAAKDGLGFRDFDKIPRDVIEAAGYGQYFTHGIGHGIGLDIHEEPYFSQTSKEAIQAGMVLTDEPGIYIEGLSGVRIEDDLLITETGCEVLTLAPKELIVL
;
A
#
# COMPACT_ATOMS: atom_id res chain seq x y z
N MET A 1 -18.42 14.28 -14.55
CA MET A 1 -19.47 14.55 -13.54
C MET A 1 -19.81 16.02 -13.54
N THR A 2 -21.08 16.35 -13.34
CA THR A 2 -21.59 17.68 -13.07
C THR A 2 -22.51 17.59 -11.84
N GLU A 3 -23.04 18.71 -11.35
CA GLU A 3 -24.02 18.70 -10.25
C GLU A 3 -25.27 17.85 -10.54
N GLU A 4 -25.63 17.69 -11.83
CA GLU A 4 -26.87 17.04 -12.26
C GLU A 4 -26.63 15.65 -12.91
N ARG A 5 -25.43 15.38 -13.41
CA ARG A 5 -25.15 14.17 -14.22
C ARG A 5 -23.82 13.54 -13.87
N VAL A 6 -23.87 12.22 -13.72
CA VAL A 6 -22.69 11.36 -13.64
C VAL A 6 -22.74 10.40 -14.82
N VAL A 7 -21.74 10.44 -15.69
CA VAL A 7 -21.68 9.64 -16.93
C VAL A 7 -20.44 8.76 -16.92
N LEU A 8 -20.65 7.46 -17.13
CA LEU A 8 -19.59 6.49 -17.40
C LEU A 8 -19.55 6.20 -18.89
N PHE A 9 -18.40 6.47 -19.53
CA PHE A 9 -18.15 6.04 -20.90
C PHE A 9 -17.48 4.68 -20.90
N THR A 10 -18.00 3.76 -21.68
CA THR A 10 -17.45 2.38 -21.81
C THR A 10 -17.66 1.85 -23.21
N ASP A 11 -17.05 0.72 -23.54
CA ASP A 11 -17.33 0.05 -24.81
C ASP A 11 -18.11 -1.26 -24.62
N SER A 12 -18.55 -1.86 -25.73
CA SER A 12 -19.41 -3.04 -25.75
C SER A 12 -18.89 -4.26 -24.97
N ARG A 13 -17.60 -4.30 -24.63
CA ARG A 13 -16.99 -5.37 -23.81
C ARG A 13 -17.41 -5.29 -22.34
N TYR A 14 -17.74 -4.11 -21.87
CA TYR A 14 -18.02 -3.82 -20.46
C TYR A 14 -19.44 -3.31 -20.18
N THR A 15 -20.27 -3.07 -21.20
CA THR A 15 -21.62 -2.48 -21.04
C THR A 15 -22.49 -3.31 -20.07
N ILE A 16 -22.49 -4.64 -20.19
CA ILE A 16 -23.26 -5.51 -19.29
C ILE A 16 -22.73 -5.41 -17.85
N HIS A 17 -21.41 -5.40 -17.69
CA HIS A 17 -20.77 -5.27 -16.38
C HIS A 17 -21.10 -3.90 -15.75
N ALA A 18 -20.97 -2.82 -16.50
CA ALA A 18 -21.29 -1.48 -16.04
C ALA A 18 -22.73 -1.36 -15.53
N HIS A 19 -23.72 -1.91 -16.29
CA HIS A 19 -25.12 -1.93 -15.85
C HIS A 19 -25.36 -2.76 -14.58
N ALA A 20 -24.54 -3.78 -14.34
CA ALA A 20 -24.67 -4.64 -13.16
C ALA A 20 -24.01 -4.06 -11.90
N THR A 21 -22.99 -3.20 -12.05
CA THR A 21 -22.14 -2.75 -10.94
C THR A 21 -22.23 -1.26 -10.63
N CYS A 22 -22.60 -0.42 -11.61
CA CYS A 22 -22.73 1.01 -11.37
C CYS A 22 -23.96 1.36 -10.54
N PHE A 23 -23.85 2.44 -9.79
CA PHE A 23 -25.01 3.01 -9.09
C PHE A 23 -26.12 3.41 -10.08
N PRO A 24 -27.40 3.31 -9.69
CA PRO A 24 -28.54 3.61 -10.59
C PRO A 24 -28.58 5.03 -11.16
N PHE A 25 -27.88 5.98 -10.52
CA PHE A 25 -27.82 7.36 -10.99
C PHE A 25 -26.71 7.60 -12.03
N VAL A 26 -25.85 6.60 -12.29
CA VAL A 26 -24.79 6.70 -13.30
C VAL A 26 -25.37 6.40 -14.67
N GLU A 27 -25.30 7.36 -15.57
CA GLU A 27 -25.64 7.18 -16.98
C GLU A 27 -24.50 6.44 -17.70
N ILE A 28 -24.82 5.33 -18.38
CA ILE A 28 -23.84 4.55 -19.13
C ILE A 28 -23.94 4.87 -20.60
N VAL A 29 -22.85 5.37 -21.18
CA VAL A 29 -22.73 5.69 -22.60
C VAL A 29 -21.75 4.72 -23.25
N GLU A 30 -22.28 3.84 -24.13
CA GLU A 30 -21.44 2.92 -24.91
C GLU A 30 -20.78 3.68 -26.08
N THR A 31 -19.46 3.77 -26.06
CA THR A 31 -18.67 4.43 -27.10
C THR A 31 -17.24 3.87 -27.14
N ARG A 32 -16.57 4.04 -28.27
CA ARG A 32 -15.11 3.81 -28.42
C ARG A 32 -14.30 5.11 -28.47
N ASP A 33 -14.97 6.23 -28.41
CA ASP A 33 -14.36 7.57 -28.39
C ASP A 33 -15.01 8.40 -27.28
N GLU A 34 -14.55 8.13 -26.07
CA GLU A 34 -15.05 8.73 -24.83
C GLU A 34 -14.91 10.26 -24.82
N LEU A 35 -13.79 10.78 -25.36
CA LEU A 35 -13.57 12.22 -25.36
C LEU A 35 -14.51 12.96 -26.30
N THR A 36 -14.78 12.42 -27.50
CA THR A 36 -15.73 13.03 -28.43
C THR A 36 -17.14 12.96 -27.86
N ALA A 37 -17.56 11.83 -27.27
CA ALA A 37 -18.86 11.71 -26.63
C ALA A 37 -18.99 12.65 -25.41
N ALA A 38 -17.95 12.80 -24.61
CA ALA A 38 -17.93 13.74 -23.50
C ALA A 38 -18.01 15.20 -24.00
N ALA A 39 -17.34 15.55 -25.11
CA ALA A 39 -17.38 16.90 -25.67
C ALA A 39 -18.78 17.29 -26.17
N GLU A 40 -19.55 16.34 -26.69
CA GLU A 40 -20.96 16.58 -27.07
C GLU A 40 -21.78 16.95 -25.82
N ILE A 41 -21.65 16.19 -24.73
CA ILE A 41 -22.35 16.47 -23.46
C ILE A 41 -21.92 17.83 -22.89
N VAL A 42 -20.62 18.11 -22.85
CA VAL A 42 -20.06 19.37 -22.34
C VAL A 42 -20.60 20.56 -23.15
N LYS A 43 -20.72 20.40 -24.46
CA LYS A 43 -21.32 21.43 -25.36
C LYS A 43 -22.81 21.62 -25.10
N ASP A 44 -23.58 20.55 -24.98
CA ASP A 44 -25.01 20.60 -24.76
C ASP A 44 -25.37 21.24 -23.40
N LEU A 45 -24.50 21.04 -22.40
CA LEU A 45 -24.64 21.67 -21.09
C LEU A 45 -24.00 23.07 -21.02
N GLU A 46 -23.47 23.59 -22.10
CA GLU A 46 -22.82 24.91 -22.20
C GLU A 46 -21.66 25.11 -21.18
N ILE A 47 -20.99 24.01 -20.79
CA ILE A 47 -19.86 24.03 -19.83
C ILE A 47 -18.68 24.81 -20.43
N LYS A 48 -18.10 25.71 -19.63
CA LYS A 48 -16.95 26.54 -20.04
C LYS A 48 -15.63 26.14 -19.38
N GLU A 49 -15.73 25.42 -18.26
CA GLU A 49 -14.58 24.94 -17.50
C GLU A 49 -14.75 23.45 -17.20
N LEU A 50 -13.72 22.65 -17.44
CA LEU A 50 -13.73 21.21 -17.20
C LEU A 50 -12.54 20.85 -16.33
N GLY A 51 -12.82 20.27 -15.16
CA GLY A 51 -11.80 19.71 -14.30
C GLY A 51 -11.35 18.32 -14.76
N PHE A 52 -10.08 18.00 -14.55
CA PHE A 52 -9.54 16.67 -14.82
C PHE A 52 -8.48 16.29 -13.76
N GLU A 53 -8.33 15.00 -13.52
CA GLU A 53 -7.26 14.45 -12.67
C GLU A 53 -5.92 14.57 -13.40
N ASP A 54 -4.87 15.01 -12.73
CA ASP A 54 -3.58 15.32 -13.33
C ASP A 54 -2.65 14.12 -13.51
N GLU A 55 -3.05 12.94 -13.09
CA GLU A 55 -2.34 11.68 -13.41
C GLU A 55 -2.54 11.19 -14.85
N VAL A 56 -3.22 11.95 -15.70
CA VAL A 56 -3.35 11.63 -17.12
C VAL A 56 -2.01 11.75 -17.85
N THR A 57 -1.80 10.92 -18.86
CA THR A 57 -0.60 11.03 -19.69
C THR A 57 -0.56 12.35 -20.47
N VAL A 58 0.64 12.86 -20.77
CA VAL A 58 0.81 14.07 -21.62
C VAL A 58 0.11 13.90 -22.99
N ALA A 59 0.13 12.70 -23.56
CA ALA A 59 -0.54 12.42 -24.83
C ALA A 59 -2.07 12.49 -24.69
N TYR A 60 -2.62 12.00 -23.59
CA TYR A 60 -4.07 12.07 -23.32
C TYR A 60 -4.51 13.51 -23.07
N HIS A 61 -3.76 14.28 -22.29
CA HIS A 61 -4.01 15.70 -22.06
C HIS A 61 -4.00 16.50 -23.36
N ALA A 62 -3.03 16.25 -24.25
CA ALA A 62 -2.98 16.93 -25.56
C ALA A 62 -4.21 16.60 -26.43
N ARG A 63 -4.71 15.36 -26.38
CA ARG A 63 -5.94 14.95 -27.03
C ARG A 63 -7.16 15.64 -26.42
N MET A 64 -7.25 15.70 -25.08
CA MET A 64 -8.29 16.46 -24.38
C MET A 64 -8.30 17.92 -24.82
N ALA A 65 -7.16 18.60 -24.83
CA ALA A 65 -7.04 20.01 -25.25
C ALA A 65 -7.51 20.23 -26.70
N SER A 66 -7.30 19.26 -27.58
CA SER A 66 -7.79 19.31 -28.97
C SER A 66 -9.31 19.12 -29.06
N VAL A 67 -9.85 18.14 -28.35
CA VAL A 67 -11.29 17.78 -28.41
C VAL A 67 -12.15 18.84 -27.70
N PHE A 68 -11.72 19.30 -26.53
CA PHE A 68 -12.40 20.34 -25.76
C PHE A 68 -11.96 21.76 -26.15
N SER A 69 -11.68 22.00 -27.44
CA SER A 69 -11.25 23.31 -27.92
C SER A 69 -12.24 24.42 -27.54
N GLY A 70 -11.75 25.47 -26.89
CA GLY A 70 -12.56 26.58 -26.40
C GLY A 70 -13.13 26.41 -24.98
N ILE A 71 -12.82 25.29 -24.31
CA ILE A 71 -13.14 25.01 -22.91
C ILE A 71 -11.87 25.15 -22.09
N SER A 72 -11.96 25.78 -20.92
CA SER A 72 -10.86 25.87 -19.97
C SER A 72 -10.67 24.52 -19.28
N LEU A 73 -9.52 23.86 -19.50
CA LEU A 73 -9.17 22.63 -18.78
C LEU A 73 -8.44 23.02 -17.50
N GLN A 74 -8.93 22.54 -16.34
CA GLN A 74 -8.34 22.80 -15.03
C GLN A 74 -7.89 21.49 -14.41
N SER A 75 -6.62 21.40 -14.02
CA SER A 75 -6.16 20.29 -13.17
C SER A 75 -6.86 20.40 -11.81
N LEU A 76 -7.48 19.32 -11.37
CA LEU A 76 -8.10 19.21 -10.06
C LEU A 76 -7.10 18.79 -8.97
N ALA A 77 -5.83 18.56 -9.36
CA ALA A 77 -4.77 18.08 -8.47
C ALA A 77 -5.28 16.94 -7.56
N ASN A 78 -5.22 17.13 -6.27
CA ASN A 78 -5.56 16.11 -5.27
C ASN A 78 -7.06 16.02 -4.93
N PHE A 79 -7.97 16.66 -5.67
CA PHE A 79 -9.39 16.73 -5.30
C PHE A 79 -10.02 15.35 -5.03
N VAL A 80 -9.78 14.36 -5.91
CA VAL A 80 -10.28 12.99 -5.71
C VAL A 80 -9.48 12.27 -4.63
N MET A 81 -8.18 12.50 -4.57
CA MET A 81 -7.30 11.91 -3.55
C MET A 81 -7.68 12.37 -2.14
N GLU A 82 -8.09 13.63 -1.96
CA GLU A 82 -8.57 14.15 -0.67
C GLU A 82 -9.82 13.39 -0.18
N LEU A 83 -10.71 12.96 -1.08
CA LEU A 83 -11.88 12.14 -0.73
C LEU A 83 -11.50 10.72 -0.27
N ARG A 84 -10.35 10.23 -0.74
CA ARG A 84 -9.83 8.88 -0.41
C ARG A 84 -9.04 8.83 0.89
N LEU A 85 -8.60 10.00 1.43
CA LEU A 85 -7.80 10.07 2.64
C LEU A 85 -8.51 9.46 3.85
N ILE A 86 -9.77 9.82 4.04
CA ILE A 86 -10.58 9.39 5.19
C ILE A 86 -11.51 8.27 4.75
N LYS A 87 -11.24 7.08 5.24
CA LYS A 87 -12.01 5.88 4.91
C LYS A 87 -13.31 5.81 5.70
N ASP A 88 -14.39 5.45 5.03
CA ASP A 88 -15.66 5.14 5.68
C ASP A 88 -15.67 3.72 6.31
N GLU A 89 -16.76 3.37 6.98
CA GLU A 89 -16.89 2.07 7.65
C GLU A 89 -16.83 0.88 6.68
N THR A 90 -17.31 1.05 5.44
CA THR A 90 -17.33 0.01 4.43
C THR A 90 -15.92 -0.24 3.87
N GLU A 91 -15.20 0.85 3.58
CA GLU A 91 -13.82 0.84 3.14
C GLU A 91 -12.89 0.20 4.20
N ILE A 92 -13.06 0.63 5.46
CA ILE A 92 -12.32 0.05 6.60
C ILE A 92 -12.60 -1.45 6.74
N ALA A 93 -13.84 -1.89 6.55
CA ALA A 93 -14.18 -3.32 6.62
C ALA A 93 -13.51 -4.14 5.51
N ALA A 94 -13.41 -3.59 4.29
CA ALA A 94 -12.70 -4.23 3.17
C ALA A 94 -11.18 -4.33 3.45
N ILE A 95 -10.55 -3.24 3.92
CA ILE A 95 -9.13 -3.23 4.30
C ILE A 95 -8.85 -4.24 5.42
N LYS A 96 -9.66 -4.25 6.48
CA LYS A 96 -9.53 -5.24 7.57
C LYS A 96 -9.63 -6.68 7.07
N LYS A 97 -10.48 -6.92 6.09
CA LYS A 97 -10.59 -8.25 5.48
C LYS A 97 -9.34 -8.59 4.67
N ALA A 98 -8.79 -7.65 3.89
CA ALA A 98 -7.51 -7.84 3.19
C ALA A 98 -6.38 -8.15 4.19
N CYS A 99 -6.24 -7.38 5.28
CA CYS A 99 -5.26 -7.62 6.35
C CYS A 99 -5.42 -9.03 6.94
N SER A 100 -6.66 -9.45 7.24
CA SER A 100 -6.91 -10.78 7.81
C SER A 100 -6.53 -11.93 6.88
N ILE A 101 -6.59 -11.73 5.57
CA ILE A 101 -6.13 -12.70 4.56
C ILE A 101 -4.61 -12.77 4.57
N SER A 102 -3.92 -11.63 4.60
CA SER A 102 -2.45 -11.55 4.69
C SER A 102 -1.95 -12.18 5.99
N ASP A 103 -2.59 -11.91 7.13
CA ASP A 103 -2.27 -12.55 8.41
C ASP A 103 -2.34 -14.08 8.34
N GLN A 104 -3.43 -14.62 7.76
CA GLN A 104 -3.57 -16.06 7.63
C GLN A 104 -2.52 -16.65 6.67
N ALA A 105 -2.24 -15.96 5.55
CA ALA A 105 -1.21 -16.40 4.61
C ALA A 105 0.19 -16.41 5.26
N PHE A 106 0.48 -15.44 6.16
CA PHE A 106 1.71 -15.44 6.95
C PHE A 106 1.79 -16.65 7.89
N HIS A 107 0.73 -16.97 8.60
CA HIS A 107 0.73 -18.18 9.44
C HIS A 107 0.99 -19.44 8.63
N ASP A 108 0.35 -19.56 7.48
CA ASP A 108 0.44 -20.76 6.65
C ASP A 108 1.82 -20.93 6.00
N ILE A 109 2.51 -19.82 5.64
CA ILE A 109 3.83 -19.89 5.04
C ILE A 109 4.90 -20.36 6.02
N LEU A 110 4.76 -20.13 7.32
CA LEU A 110 5.69 -20.64 8.34
C LEU A 110 5.77 -22.17 8.31
N ASP A 111 4.63 -22.85 8.06
CA ASP A 111 4.58 -24.31 7.90
C ASP A 111 5.07 -24.77 6.53
N TYR A 112 4.97 -23.93 5.50
CA TYR A 112 5.38 -24.25 4.13
C TYR A 112 6.90 -24.21 3.95
N ILE A 113 7.57 -23.19 4.49
CA ILE A 113 9.02 -23.01 4.31
C ILE A 113 9.80 -24.17 4.90
N LYS A 114 10.67 -24.77 4.08
CA LYS A 114 11.64 -25.80 4.49
C LYS A 114 13.05 -25.26 4.28
N VAL A 115 13.74 -24.95 5.37
CA VAL A 115 15.11 -24.44 5.37
C VAL A 115 16.02 -25.38 4.60
N GLY A 116 16.82 -24.84 3.69
CA GLY A 116 17.71 -25.60 2.81
C GLY A 116 17.03 -26.22 1.57
N GLN A 117 15.72 -25.95 1.37
CA GLN A 117 14.96 -26.50 0.23
C GLN A 117 14.13 -25.43 -0.48
N THR A 118 13.29 -24.66 0.25
CA THR A 118 12.41 -23.66 -0.31
C THR A 118 13.21 -22.46 -0.82
N THR A 119 12.90 -21.98 -2.03
CA THR A 119 13.48 -20.76 -2.61
C THR A 119 12.66 -19.52 -2.28
N GLU A 120 13.27 -18.34 -2.46
CA GLU A 120 12.55 -17.05 -2.35
C GLU A 120 11.33 -17.00 -3.28
N LEU A 121 11.50 -17.47 -4.52
CA LEU A 121 10.43 -17.48 -5.53
C LEU A 121 9.30 -18.45 -5.16
N GLU A 122 9.60 -19.62 -4.62
CA GLU A 122 8.59 -20.56 -4.14
C GLU A 122 7.82 -19.98 -2.95
N ALA A 123 8.48 -19.29 -2.03
CA ALA A 123 7.84 -18.61 -0.91
C ALA A 123 6.88 -17.50 -1.39
N ALA A 124 7.31 -16.65 -2.32
CA ALA A 124 6.48 -15.61 -2.91
C ALA A 124 5.28 -16.20 -3.67
N THR A 125 5.51 -17.26 -4.45
CA THR A 125 4.46 -17.96 -5.19
C THR A 125 3.43 -18.57 -4.23
N PHE A 126 3.88 -19.18 -3.15
CA PHE A 126 2.98 -19.72 -2.13
C PHE A 126 2.07 -18.63 -1.54
N LEU A 127 2.63 -17.47 -1.18
CA LEU A 127 1.85 -16.35 -0.62
C LEU A 127 0.78 -15.86 -1.60
N ASP A 128 1.11 -15.63 -2.89
CA ASP A 128 0.14 -15.20 -3.89
C ASP A 128 -1.03 -16.20 -4.00
N PHE A 129 -0.72 -17.48 -4.21
CA PHE A 129 -1.76 -18.50 -4.33
C PHE A 129 -2.56 -18.65 -3.04
N ARG A 130 -1.90 -18.61 -1.89
CA ARG A 130 -2.60 -18.78 -0.60
C ARG A 130 -3.56 -17.63 -0.32
N MET A 131 -3.17 -16.39 -0.56
CA MET A 131 -4.07 -15.24 -0.40
C MET A 131 -5.30 -15.36 -1.32
N ARG A 132 -5.12 -15.82 -2.57
CA ARG A 132 -6.26 -16.08 -3.50
C ARG A 132 -7.17 -17.20 -2.99
N GLU A 133 -6.64 -18.29 -2.46
CA GLU A 133 -7.46 -19.37 -1.84
C GLU A 133 -8.26 -18.85 -0.64
N LEU A 134 -7.74 -17.86 0.08
CA LEU A 134 -8.42 -17.22 1.20
C LEU A 134 -9.43 -16.13 0.79
N GLY A 135 -9.55 -15.87 -0.52
CA GLY A 135 -10.57 -14.99 -1.09
C GLY A 135 -10.09 -13.66 -1.66
N ALA A 136 -8.78 -13.42 -1.71
CA ALA A 136 -8.23 -12.25 -2.40
C ALA A 136 -8.45 -12.34 -3.92
N SER A 137 -8.66 -11.20 -4.58
CA SER A 137 -8.72 -11.12 -6.04
C SER A 137 -7.33 -11.07 -6.69
N GLY A 138 -6.31 -10.68 -5.95
CA GLY A 138 -4.92 -10.58 -6.39
C GLY A 138 -3.99 -10.17 -5.27
N VAL A 139 -2.73 -9.99 -5.61
CA VAL A 139 -1.75 -9.31 -4.77
C VAL A 139 -1.93 -7.79 -4.88
N SER A 140 -1.59 -7.05 -3.83
CA SER A 140 -1.61 -5.58 -3.84
C SER A 140 -0.40 -4.98 -4.56
N PHE A 141 0.72 -5.70 -4.55
CA PHE A 141 1.98 -5.36 -5.24
C PHE A 141 2.81 -6.62 -5.48
N ASP A 142 3.92 -6.50 -6.20
CA ASP A 142 4.86 -7.61 -6.43
C ASP A 142 5.51 -8.04 -5.11
N ILE A 143 5.21 -9.26 -4.66
CA ILE A 143 5.67 -9.80 -3.38
C ILE A 143 7.20 -9.74 -3.28
N ILE A 144 7.71 -9.26 -2.15
CA ILE A 144 9.13 -9.32 -1.80
C ILE A 144 9.34 -10.55 -0.91
N SER A 145 10.23 -11.43 -1.33
CA SER A 145 10.75 -12.54 -0.53
C SER A 145 12.26 -12.55 -0.69
N ALA A 146 12.97 -12.10 0.33
CA ALA A 146 14.41 -11.84 0.26
C ALA A 146 15.14 -12.46 1.45
N ALA A 147 16.10 -13.36 1.16
CA ALA A 147 16.79 -14.14 2.17
C ALA A 147 18.26 -13.74 2.31
N GLY A 148 18.80 -13.80 3.55
CA GLY A 148 20.20 -13.52 3.89
C GLY A 148 20.60 -12.09 3.48
N GLU A 149 21.71 -11.92 2.81
CA GLU A 149 22.21 -10.61 2.36
C GLU A 149 21.24 -9.85 1.45
N ARG A 150 20.37 -10.57 0.72
CA ARG A 150 19.37 -9.96 -0.16
C ARG A 150 18.28 -9.24 0.61
N SER A 151 18.01 -9.61 1.86
CA SER A 151 17.09 -8.89 2.73
C SER A 151 17.54 -7.45 3.03
N ALA A 152 18.82 -7.13 2.82
CA ALA A 152 19.32 -5.75 2.89
C ALA A 152 18.92 -4.88 1.68
N MET A 153 18.24 -5.43 0.68
CA MET A 153 17.65 -4.69 -0.43
C MET A 153 16.14 -4.51 -0.17
N PRO A 154 15.66 -3.30 0.18
CA PRO A 154 14.26 -3.08 0.58
C PRO A 154 13.23 -3.57 -0.47
N HIS A 155 13.55 -3.45 -1.75
CA HIS A 155 12.70 -3.86 -2.89
C HIS A 155 13.32 -5.01 -3.68
N ALA A 156 13.83 -6.03 -2.99
CA ALA A 156 14.39 -7.21 -3.65
C ALA A 156 13.32 -8.01 -4.40
N THR A 157 13.58 -8.34 -5.65
CA THR A 157 12.73 -9.29 -6.40
C THR A 157 13.05 -10.72 -5.99
N PRO A 158 12.05 -11.59 -5.71
CA PRO A 158 12.26 -13.00 -5.39
C PRO A 158 13.09 -13.72 -6.46
N SER A 159 13.99 -14.58 -6.03
CA SER A 159 14.92 -15.33 -6.91
C SER A 159 14.91 -16.83 -6.61
N ASP A 160 15.67 -17.60 -7.41
CA ASP A 160 15.88 -19.04 -7.18
C ASP A 160 16.82 -19.34 -6.00
N ARG A 161 17.22 -18.32 -5.20
CA ARG A 161 18.04 -18.52 -4.02
C ARG A 161 17.29 -19.35 -3.00
N VAL A 162 17.92 -20.42 -2.54
CA VAL A 162 17.41 -21.28 -1.47
C VAL A 162 17.57 -20.57 -0.12
N ILE A 163 16.51 -20.53 0.67
CA ILE A 163 16.50 -20.03 2.04
C ILE A 163 17.33 -20.99 2.90
N SER A 164 18.44 -20.50 3.44
CA SER A 164 19.45 -21.31 4.13
C SER A 164 19.47 -21.01 5.63
N ALA A 165 20.00 -21.96 6.42
CA ALA A 165 20.12 -21.75 7.86
C ALA A 165 21.01 -20.52 8.17
N GLY A 166 20.53 -19.65 9.04
CA GLY A 166 21.14 -18.36 9.38
C GLY A 166 20.63 -17.18 8.58
N ASP A 167 19.82 -17.41 7.53
CA ASP A 167 19.25 -16.29 6.77
C ASP A 167 18.16 -15.54 7.56
N ALA A 168 18.22 -14.21 7.56
CA ALA A 168 17.06 -13.38 7.73
C ALA A 168 16.21 -13.51 6.46
N LEU A 169 14.92 -13.74 6.58
CA LEU A 169 13.96 -13.77 5.46
C LEU A 169 12.94 -12.67 5.65
N THR A 170 13.02 -11.65 4.83
CA THR A 170 11.99 -10.61 4.73
C THR A 170 10.91 -11.07 3.76
N LEU A 171 9.69 -11.11 4.25
CA LEU A 171 8.46 -11.37 3.51
C LEU A 171 7.64 -10.09 3.57
N ASP A 172 7.49 -9.42 2.43
CA ASP A 172 6.70 -8.20 2.29
C ASP A 172 5.65 -8.45 1.20
N PHE A 173 4.40 -8.42 1.60
CA PHE A 173 3.27 -8.83 0.77
C PHE A 173 1.95 -8.29 1.30
N GLY A 174 1.03 -8.18 0.37
CA GLY A 174 -0.35 -7.81 0.67
C GLY A 174 -1.30 -8.32 -0.40
N CYS A 175 -2.58 -8.20 -0.16
CA CYS A 175 -3.59 -8.66 -1.09
C CYS A 175 -4.65 -7.61 -1.40
N LEU A 176 -5.34 -7.83 -2.51
CA LEU A 176 -6.49 -7.05 -2.96
C LEU A 176 -7.78 -7.79 -2.60
N TYR A 177 -8.64 -7.19 -1.78
CA TYR A 177 -9.96 -7.70 -1.44
C TYR A 177 -11.00 -6.59 -1.61
N ASP A 178 -12.03 -6.83 -2.40
CA ASP A 178 -13.11 -5.88 -2.70
C ASP A 178 -12.60 -4.48 -3.07
N HIS A 179 -11.58 -4.45 -3.96
CA HIS A 179 -10.85 -3.27 -4.45
C HIS A 179 -9.89 -2.60 -3.46
N TYR A 180 -9.85 -3.00 -2.19
CA TYR A 180 -8.98 -2.43 -1.17
C TYR A 180 -7.77 -3.33 -0.91
N VAL A 181 -6.67 -2.71 -0.55
CA VAL A 181 -5.39 -3.40 -0.34
C VAL A 181 -5.08 -3.62 1.14
N SER A 182 -4.18 -4.56 1.41
CA SER A 182 -3.40 -4.66 2.64
C SER A 182 -1.92 -4.57 2.32
N ASP A 183 -1.12 -4.21 3.33
CA ASP A 183 0.33 -4.15 3.27
C ASP A 183 0.93 -4.70 4.57
N MET A 184 1.89 -5.62 4.46
CA MET A 184 2.51 -6.20 5.65
C MET A 184 3.90 -6.73 5.36
N THR A 185 4.89 -6.29 6.14
CA THR A 185 6.21 -6.92 6.17
C THR A 185 6.43 -7.65 7.48
N ARG A 186 6.96 -8.87 7.38
CA ARG A 186 7.52 -9.63 8.50
C ARG A 186 8.91 -10.15 8.13
N THR A 187 9.84 -10.01 9.03
CA THR A 187 11.16 -10.67 8.92
C THR A 187 11.21 -11.84 9.89
N ILE A 188 11.61 -13.00 9.41
CA ILE A 188 11.81 -14.23 10.19
C ILE A 188 13.23 -14.76 9.97
N TYR A 189 13.68 -15.70 10.79
CA TYR A 189 15.00 -16.30 10.65
C TYR A 189 14.92 -17.80 10.37
N ALA A 190 15.81 -18.29 9.53
CA ALA A 190 15.90 -19.70 9.17
C ALA A 190 16.93 -20.42 10.07
N GLY A 191 16.49 -21.36 10.89
CA GLY A 191 17.32 -22.23 11.72
C GLY A 191 17.97 -21.57 12.92
N HIS A 192 18.60 -20.40 12.79
CA HIS A 192 19.20 -19.66 13.90
C HIS A 192 19.33 -18.16 13.57
N VAL A 193 19.51 -17.35 14.60
CA VAL A 193 19.74 -15.92 14.53
C VAL A 193 21.01 -15.56 15.32
N SER A 194 21.86 -14.70 14.78
CA SER A 194 23.03 -14.18 15.50
C SER A 194 22.62 -13.12 16.54
N ASP A 195 23.45 -12.89 17.56
CA ASP A 195 23.20 -11.84 18.56
C ASP A 195 23.07 -10.45 17.91
N LYS A 196 23.84 -10.19 16.86
CA LYS A 196 23.80 -8.92 16.12
C LYS A 196 22.48 -8.71 15.37
N GLU A 197 21.99 -9.75 14.71
CA GLU A 197 20.71 -9.69 13.98
C GLU A 197 19.53 -9.63 14.93
N ARG A 198 19.62 -10.30 16.07
CA ARG A 198 18.62 -10.17 17.15
C ARG A 198 18.54 -8.71 17.66
N GLU A 199 19.69 -8.07 17.92
CA GLU A 199 19.75 -6.66 18.33
C GLU A 199 19.10 -5.75 17.30
N ILE A 200 19.38 -5.99 15.99
CA ILE A 200 18.77 -5.24 14.89
C ILE A 200 17.25 -5.44 14.88
N TYR A 201 16.80 -6.69 14.96
CA TYR A 201 15.37 -7.04 14.97
C TYR A 201 14.63 -6.36 16.12
N GLU A 202 15.15 -6.47 17.34
CA GLU A 202 14.57 -5.86 18.53
C GLU A 202 14.54 -4.32 18.44
N THR A 203 15.52 -3.72 17.75
CA THR A 203 15.55 -2.27 17.49
C THR A 203 14.42 -1.87 16.54
N VAL A 204 14.22 -2.59 15.44
CA VAL A 204 13.14 -2.35 14.48
C VAL A 204 11.78 -2.56 15.13
N LEU A 205 11.60 -3.66 15.87
CA LEU A 205 10.36 -3.93 16.61
C LEU A 205 10.04 -2.81 17.60
N LYS A 206 11.04 -2.31 18.32
CA LYS A 206 10.87 -1.19 19.25
C LYS A 206 10.49 0.10 18.52
N ALA A 207 11.02 0.34 17.33
CA ALA A 207 10.69 1.49 16.51
C ALA A 207 9.23 1.46 16.04
N ASN A 208 8.77 0.30 15.51
CA ASN A 208 7.38 0.06 15.14
C ASN A 208 6.43 0.27 16.35
N GLN A 209 6.75 -0.35 17.48
CA GLN A 209 5.93 -0.19 18.70
C GLN A 209 5.88 1.26 19.21
N ALA A 210 6.95 2.03 19.06
CA ALA A 210 6.99 3.43 19.47
C ALA A 210 6.06 4.29 18.61
N LEU A 211 5.99 4.03 17.30
CA LEU A 211 5.07 4.74 16.42
C LEU A 211 3.61 4.35 16.70
N ILE A 212 3.30 3.08 16.83
CA ILE A 212 1.96 2.61 17.21
C ILE A 212 1.47 3.26 18.50
N ALA A 213 2.34 3.39 19.50
CA ALA A 213 2.00 4.02 20.79
C ALA A 213 1.74 5.54 20.67
N ALA A 214 2.27 6.20 19.65
CA ALA A 214 2.17 7.64 19.46
C ALA A 214 1.13 8.04 18.40
N ALA A 215 0.82 7.16 17.46
CA ALA A 215 -0.05 7.42 16.30
C ALA A 215 -1.48 7.72 16.76
N LYS A 216 -1.99 8.90 16.41
CA LYS A 216 -3.35 9.36 16.69
C LYS A 216 -3.65 10.61 15.86
N ASP A 217 -4.93 10.97 15.80
CA ASP A 217 -5.38 12.23 15.19
C ASP A 217 -4.55 13.43 15.67
N GLY A 218 -4.17 14.28 14.74
CA GLY A 218 -3.40 15.50 14.97
C GLY A 218 -1.88 15.32 15.13
N LEU A 219 -1.34 14.09 15.08
CA LEU A 219 0.11 13.90 15.03
C LEU A 219 0.65 14.41 13.68
N GLY A 220 1.63 15.32 13.69
CA GLY A 220 2.22 15.85 12.46
C GLY A 220 2.91 14.79 11.63
N PHE A 221 2.84 14.88 10.30
CA PHE A 221 3.51 13.95 9.37
C PHE A 221 5.02 13.83 9.64
N ARG A 222 5.66 14.95 9.97
CA ARG A 222 7.06 14.96 10.35
C ARG A 222 7.35 14.14 11.60
N ASP A 223 6.49 14.25 12.61
CA ASP A 223 6.68 13.54 13.88
C ASP A 223 6.34 12.05 13.72
N PHE A 224 5.41 11.70 12.82
CA PHE A 224 5.10 10.33 12.44
C PHE A 224 6.35 9.61 11.90
N ASP A 225 7.11 10.21 10.96
CA ASP A 225 8.39 9.65 10.48
C ASP A 225 9.50 9.73 11.55
N LYS A 226 9.52 10.80 12.35
CA LYS A 226 10.61 11.05 13.29
C LYS A 226 10.66 10.07 14.46
N ILE A 227 9.52 9.66 15.00
CA ILE A 227 9.43 8.82 16.19
C ILE A 227 10.19 7.48 16.02
N PRO A 228 9.90 6.64 15.01
CA PRO A 228 10.65 5.41 14.80
C PRO A 228 12.11 5.65 14.40
N ARG A 229 12.36 6.71 13.63
CA ARG A 229 13.71 7.09 13.21
C ARG A 229 14.60 7.44 14.40
N ASP A 230 14.11 8.19 15.38
CA ASP A 230 14.84 8.51 16.60
C ASP A 230 15.23 7.24 17.41
N VAL A 231 14.37 6.22 17.43
CA VAL A 231 14.67 4.95 18.10
C VAL A 231 15.83 4.24 17.40
N ILE A 232 15.78 4.16 16.06
CA ILE A 232 16.81 3.52 15.24
C ILE A 232 18.13 4.28 15.33
N GLU A 233 18.11 5.62 15.30
CA GLU A 233 19.29 6.48 15.44
C GLU A 233 19.93 6.35 16.81
N ALA A 234 19.13 6.35 17.88
CA ALA A 234 19.63 6.17 19.25
C ALA A 234 20.33 4.81 19.47
N ALA A 235 19.93 3.78 18.72
CA ALA A 235 20.59 2.48 18.71
C ALA A 235 21.86 2.43 17.82
N GLY A 236 22.18 3.54 17.11
CA GLY A 236 23.37 3.64 16.25
C GLY A 236 23.19 3.14 14.81
N TYR A 237 21.91 2.90 14.39
CA TYR A 237 21.59 2.39 13.05
C TYR A 237 20.97 3.42 12.11
N GLY A 238 20.90 4.69 12.47
CA GLY A 238 20.20 5.72 11.70
C GLY A 238 20.60 5.80 10.22
N GLN A 239 21.88 5.57 9.88
CA GLN A 239 22.35 5.54 8.49
C GLN A 239 21.82 4.35 7.66
N TYR A 240 21.25 3.34 8.28
CA TYR A 240 20.73 2.14 7.65
C TYR A 240 19.21 2.14 7.49
N PHE A 241 18.51 3.16 7.96
CA PHE A 241 17.10 3.39 7.70
C PHE A 241 16.96 4.44 6.58
N THR A 242 16.84 3.98 5.35
CA THR A 242 17.10 4.78 4.13
C THR A 242 15.85 5.24 3.41
N HIS A 243 14.65 4.91 3.88
CA HIS A 243 13.37 5.32 3.26
C HIS A 243 12.47 6.06 4.26
N GLY A 244 11.29 6.53 3.81
CA GLY A 244 10.25 7.09 4.68
C GLY A 244 9.62 6.03 5.55
N ILE A 245 8.88 6.47 6.58
CA ILE A 245 8.28 5.52 7.53
C ILE A 245 7.08 4.78 6.97
N GLY A 246 6.51 5.26 5.87
CA GLY A 246 5.32 4.65 5.29
C GLY A 246 4.51 5.62 4.42
N HIS A 247 3.29 5.24 4.09
CA HIS A 247 2.39 5.91 3.16
C HIS A 247 0.93 5.62 3.51
N GLY A 248 0.00 6.29 2.84
CA GLY A 248 -1.41 5.92 2.87
C GLY A 248 -1.68 4.70 2.00
N ILE A 249 -2.66 3.90 2.39
CA ILE A 249 -3.19 2.78 1.60
C ILE A 249 -4.71 2.86 1.50
N GLY A 250 -5.28 2.20 0.49
CA GLY A 250 -6.73 2.14 0.31
C GLY A 250 -7.11 1.41 -0.96
N LEU A 251 -7.50 2.14 -2.00
CA LEU A 251 -7.73 1.59 -3.34
C LEU A 251 -6.41 1.28 -4.06
N ASP A 252 -5.39 2.08 -3.81
CA ASP A 252 -4.03 1.86 -4.31
C ASP A 252 -3.10 1.51 -3.15
N ILE A 253 -2.03 0.76 -3.45
CA ILE A 253 -1.01 0.40 -2.45
C ILE A 253 -0.26 1.62 -1.95
N HIS A 254 0.02 2.58 -2.82
CA HIS A 254 0.62 3.85 -2.46
C HIS A 254 -0.37 4.97 -2.80
N GLU A 255 -0.96 5.58 -1.78
CA GLU A 255 -1.79 6.76 -1.92
C GLU A 255 -1.46 7.82 -0.85
N GLU A 256 -2.04 9.02 -0.99
CA GLU A 256 -1.86 10.05 0.03
C GLU A 256 -2.39 9.57 1.41
N PRO A 257 -1.76 9.98 2.52
CA PRO A 257 -0.64 10.92 2.57
C PRO A 257 0.73 10.26 2.39
N TYR A 258 1.67 11.02 1.82
CA TYR A 258 3.09 10.68 1.87
C TYR A 258 3.79 11.51 2.94
N PHE A 259 4.60 10.86 3.78
CA PHE A 259 5.26 11.54 4.89
C PHE A 259 6.51 12.27 4.43
N SER A 260 6.57 13.58 4.68
CA SER A 260 7.71 14.43 4.36
C SER A 260 8.17 15.20 5.60
N GLN A 261 9.48 15.27 5.78
CA GLN A 261 10.09 16.08 6.85
C GLN A 261 9.79 17.59 6.73
N THR A 262 9.30 18.04 5.57
CA THR A 262 8.92 19.43 5.30
C THR A 262 7.42 19.67 5.37
N SER A 263 6.59 18.64 5.46
CA SER A 263 5.15 18.77 5.57
C SER A 263 4.75 19.46 6.88
N LYS A 264 3.68 20.27 6.80
CA LYS A 264 3.04 20.91 7.95
C LYS A 264 1.69 20.26 8.29
N GLU A 265 1.35 19.24 7.56
CA GLU A 265 0.10 18.50 7.71
C GLU A 265 0.19 17.51 8.87
N ALA A 266 -0.96 17.00 9.28
CA ALA A 266 -1.10 16.03 10.36
C ALA A 266 -1.99 14.88 9.92
N ILE A 267 -1.75 13.70 10.48
CA ILE A 267 -2.63 12.55 10.29
C ILE A 267 -3.99 12.83 10.93
N GLN A 268 -5.02 12.22 10.37
CA GLN A 268 -6.40 12.42 10.80
C GLN A 268 -7.08 11.08 11.09
N ALA A 269 -8.03 11.09 12.01
CA ALA A 269 -8.87 9.91 12.25
C ALA A 269 -9.58 9.47 10.95
N GLY A 270 -9.61 8.16 10.70
CA GLY A 270 -10.11 7.55 9.46
C GLY A 270 -9.06 7.33 8.37
N MET A 271 -7.84 7.87 8.51
CA MET A 271 -6.73 7.49 7.63
C MET A 271 -6.26 6.06 7.92
N VAL A 272 -5.85 5.32 6.88
CA VAL A 272 -5.12 4.05 7.00
C VAL A 272 -3.73 4.24 6.43
N LEU A 273 -2.71 3.95 7.24
CA LEU A 273 -1.31 4.29 7.02
C LEU A 273 -0.41 3.11 7.31
N THR A 274 0.67 2.94 6.57
CA THR A 274 1.71 1.96 6.92
C THR A 274 2.67 2.52 7.97
N ASP A 275 3.20 1.63 8.81
CA ASP A 275 4.27 1.84 9.79
C ASP A 275 5.35 0.78 9.54
N GLU A 276 6.40 1.13 8.78
CA GLU A 276 7.35 0.18 8.20
C GLU A 276 8.83 0.52 8.50
N PRO A 277 9.24 0.71 9.75
CA PRO A 277 10.64 0.94 10.07
C PRO A 277 11.50 -0.24 9.62
N GLY A 278 12.70 0.07 9.08
CA GLY A 278 13.63 -0.94 8.60
C GLY A 278 15.09 -0.57 8.85
N ILE A 279 15.94 -1.58 9.01
CA ILE A 279 17.41 -1.46 9.09
C ILE A 279 17.99 -2.41 8.04
N TYR A 280 18.79 -1.87 7.11
CA TYR A 280 19.36 -2.61 5.97
C TYR A 280 20.87 -2.46 5.96
N ILE A 281 21.60 -3.56 6.25
CA ILE A 281 23.07 -3.56 6.34
C ILE A 281 23.64 -4.42 5.22
N GLU A 282 24.24 -3.77 4.22
CA GLU A 282 24.91 -4.46 3.11
C GLU A 282 25.94 -5.48 3.60
N GLY A 283 25.91 -6.68 3.02
CA GLY A 283 26.78 -7.80 3.41
C GLY A 283 26.40 -8.49 4.72
N LEU A 284 25.28 -8.09 5.36
CA LEU A 284 24.74 -8.77 6.53
C LEU A 284 23.30 -9.22 6.26
N SER A 285 22.32 -8.37 6.53
CA SER A 285 20.90 -8.64 6.34
C SER A 285 20.09 -7.35 6.49
N GLY A 286 18.80 -7.41 6.15
CA GLY A 286 17.81 -6.38 6.42
C GLY A 286 16.69 -6.91 7.31
N VAL A 287 16.11 -6.03 8.11
CA VAL A 287 14.92 -6.28 8.92
C VAL A 287 13.93 -5.16 8.67
N ARG A 288 12.71 -5.48 8.26
CA ARG A 288 11.54 -4.61 8.25
C ARG A 288 10.40 -5.27 9.01
N ILE A 289 9.68 -4.51 9.80
CA ILE A 289 8.44 -4.91 10.47
C ILE A 289 7.42 -3.83 10.15
N GLU A 290 6.33 -4.22 9.52
CA GLU A 290 5.35 -3.30 9.00
C GLU A 290 3.94 -3.68 9.38
N ASP A 291 3.15 -2.68 9.70
CA ASP A 291 1.73 -2.82 9.97
C ASP A 291 0.90 -1.75 9.28
N ASP A 292 -0.33 -2.13 8.91
CA ASP A 292 -1.40 -1.20 8.54
C ASP A 292 -2.06 -0.65 9.80
N LEU A 293 -2.10 0.68 9.92
CA LEU A 293 -2.67 1.40 11.07
C LEU A 293 -3.90 2.20 10.67
N LEU A 294 -5.05 1.91 11.24
CA LEU A 294 -6.22 2.77 11.20
C LEU A 294 -6.10 3.84 12.29
N ILE A 295 -6.01 5.09 11.90
CA ILE A 295 -5.91 6.21 12.83
C ILE A 295 -7.27 6.49 13.45
N THR A 296 -7.28 6.72 14.77
CA THR A 296 -8.47 7.08 15.56
C THR A 296 -8.24 8.41 16.30
N GLU A 297 -9.30 8.98 16.88
CA GLU A 297 -9.20 10.23 17.64
C GLU A 297 -8.19 10.17 18.81
N THR A 298 -8.01 9.00 19.42
CA THR A 298 -7.23 8.85 20.65
C THR A 298 -6.01 7.93 20.53
N GLY A 299 -5.82 7.28 19.38
CA GLY A 299 -4.76 6.30 19.13
C GLY A 299 -4.82 5.77 17.71
N CYS A 300 -4.41 4.52 17.52
CA CYS A 300 -4.61 3.78 16.29
C CYS A 300 -5.03 2.34 16.57
N GLU A 301 -5.67 1.72 15.58
CA GLU A 301 -5.95 0.28 15.56
C GLU A 301 -4.96 -0.36 14.57
N VAL A 302 -4.21 -1.36 15.02
CA VAL A 302 -3.35 -2.17 14.16
C VAL A 302 -4.23 -3.16 13.43
N LEU A 303 -4.21 -3.15 12.10
CA LEU A 303 -5.07 -3.99 11.25
C LEU A 303 -4.43 -5.32 10.87
N THR A 304 -3.10 -5.36 10.77
CA THR A 304 -2.29 -6.56 10.49
C THR A 304 -1.86 -7.21 11.80
N LEU A 305 -2.39 -8.38 12.09
CA LEU A 305 -2.29 -9.04 13.40
C LEU A 305 -1.30 -10.20 13.44
N ALA A 306 -0.62 -10.49 12.32
CA ALA A 306 0.45 -11.49 12.28
C ALA A 306 1.53 -11.19 13.33
N PRO A 307 2.06 -12.21 14.03
CA PRO A 307 3.01 -12.01 15.12
C PRO A 307 4.25 -11.23 14.68
N LYS A 308 4.69 -10.31 15.55
CA LYS A 308 5.87 -9.44 15.36
C LYS A 308 7.05 -9.84 16.23
N GLU A 309 6.90 -10.82 17.07
CA GLU A 309 7.98 -11.39 17.82
C GLU A 309 8.95 -12.10 16.88
N LEU A 310 10.23 -12.16 17.28
CA LEU A 310 11.26 -12.82 16.49
C LEU A 310 10.94 -14.31 16.35
N ILE A 311 10.67 -14.75 15.13
CA ILE A 311 10.40 -16.14 14.76
C ILE A 311 11.65 -16.75 14.16
N VAL A 312 12.01 -17.96 14.61
CA VAL A 312 13.07 -18.80 14.05
C VAL A 312 12.43 -20.11 13.60
N LEU A 313 12.51 -20.42 12.30
CA LEU A 313 12.02 -21.67 11.69
C LEU A 313 12.94 -22.85 11.97
#